data_dc2507d5863595811651f2cd6ed2e4d9
#
_entry.id   dc2507d5863595811651f2cd6ed2e4d9
#
_cell.length_a   1.000
_cell.length_b   1.000
_cell.length_c   1.000
_cell.angle_alpha   90.00
_cell.angle_beta   90.00
_cell.angle_gamma   90.00
#
_symmetry.space_group_name_H-M   'P 1'
#
loop_
_entity.id
_entity.type
_entity.pdbx_description
1 polymer ?
#
loop_
_entity_poly.entity_id
_entity_poly.type
_entity_poly.pdbx_seq_one_letter_code
_entity_poly.pdbx_strand_id
1 'polypeptide(L)' 'MEYELVREIQNQCPNNQMRDIFFTEVETDDPTQYVRNFLGEEPEELTVDPGEKGTVTIFATCNGLRQKFIFTPI' A
#
# COMPACT_ATOMS: atom_id res chain seq x y z
N MET A 1 -15.83 -5.27 3.02
CA MET A 1 -15.95 -3.91 2.49
C MET A 1 -15.10 -3.77 1.24
N GLU A 2 -15.63 -3.14 0.22
CA GLU A 2 -14.88 -2.96 -1.03
C GLU A 2 -14.09 -1.66 -1.00
N TYR A 3 -12.87 -1.75 -1.51
CA TYR A 3 -11.98 -0.58 -1.60
C TYR A 3 -11.40 -0.48 -3.00
N GLU A 4 -11.17 0.75 -3.43
CA GLU A 4 -10.27 1.02 -4.52
C GLU A 4 -8.86 1.10 -3.93
N LEU A 5 -7.98 0.24 -4.41
CA LEU A 5 -6.61 0.21 -3.94
C LEU A 5 -5.70 0.85 -4.98
N VAL A 6 -4.98 1.88 -4.55
CA VAL A 6 -3.91 2.48 -5.33
C VAL A 6 -2.60 2.07 -4.67
N ARG A 7 -1.74 1.38 -5.42
CA ARG A 7 -0.45 0.94 -4.92
C ARG A 7 0.65 1.68 -5.66
N GLU A 8 1.50 2.36 -4.92
CA GLU A 8 2.67 3.05 -5.45
C GLU A 8 3.93 2.35 -4.97
N ILE A 9 4.84 2.07 -5.89
CA ILE A 9 6.15 1.50 -5.56
C ILE A 9 7.19 2.56 -5.87
N GLN A 10 7.97 2.95 -4.86
CA GLN A 10 9.05 3.89 -5.06
C GLN A 10 10.26 3.15 -5.61
N ASN A 11 10.68 3.54 -6.80
CA ASN A 11 11.89 3.00 -7.39
C ASN A 11 13.10 3.70 -6.76
N GLN A 12 14.03 2.91 -6.23
CA GLN A 12 15.23 3.44 -5.57
C GLN A 12 16.39 3.72 -6.50
N CYS A 13 16.15 3.63 -7.81
CA CYS A 13 17.20 3.95 -8.77
C CYS A 13 17.48 5.45 -8.75
N PRO A 14 18.69 5.90 -8.42
CA PRO A 14 18.95 7.34 -8.21
C PRO A 14 18.74 8.22 -9.43
N ASN A 15 18.76 7.64 -10.60
CA ASN A 15 18.55 8.39 -11.85
C ASN A 15 17.14 8.22 -12.43
N ASN A 16 16.26 7.54 -11.71
CA ASN A 16 14.94 7.25 -12.22
C ASN A 16 13.90 7.62 -11.17
N GLN A 17 13.15 8.68 -11.44
CA GLN A 17 12.10 9.15 -10.55
C GLN A 17 10.74 8.56 -10.90
N MET A 18 10.71 7.51 -11.70
CA MET A 18 9.46 6.88 -12.08
C MET A 18 8.88 6.09 -10.91
N ARG A 19 7.62 6.34 -10.65
CA ARG A 19 6.84 5.60 -9.67
C ARG A 19 5.94 4.65 -10.43
N ASP A 20 5.97 3.39 -10.05
CA ASP A 20 5.02 2.44 -10.59
C ASP A 20 3.73 2.58 -9.80
N ILE A 21 2.64 2.88 -10.50
CA ILE A 21 1.33 3.06 -9.87
C ILE A 21 0.37 2.03 -10.44
N PHE A 22 -0.27 1.29 -9.54
CA PHE A 22 -1.23 0.25 -9.91
C PHE A 22 -2.59 0.56 -9.28
N PHE A 23 -3.64 0.36 -10.05
CA PHE A 23 -5.02 0.55 -9.58
C PHE A 23 -5.74 -0.78 -9.63
N THR A 24 -6.44 -1.12 -8.56
CA THR A 24 -7.26 -2.33 -8.52
C THR A 24 -8.40 -2.15 -7.50
N GLU A 25 -9.40 -3.00 -7.60
CA GLU A 25 -10.46 -3.07 -6.60
C GLU A 25 -10.25 -4.31 -5.77
N VAL A 26 -10.40 -4.18 -4.45
CA VAL A 26 -10.21 -5.28 -3.52
C VAL A 26 -11.34 -5.31 -2.51
N GLU A 27 -11.61 -6.50 -1.99
CA GLU A 27 -12.55 -6.64 -0.89
C GLU A 27 -11.79 -7.16 0.33
N THR A 28 -11.87 -6.41 1.41
CA THR A 28 -11.23 -6.80 2.67
C THR A 28 -11.90 -6.04 3.82
N ASP A 29 -11.93 -6.65 4.98
CA ASP A 29 -12.38 -6.00 6.20
C ASP A 29 -11.22 -5.40 6.99
N ASP A 30 -9.99 -5.76 6.61
CA ASP A 30 -8.78 -5.30 7.29
C ASP A 30 -7.70 -4.99 6.28
N PRO A 31 -7.56 -3.71 5.87
CA PRO A 31 -6.53 -3.31 4.91
C PRO A 31 -5.11 -3.66 5.35
N THR A 32 -4.82 -3.57 6.64
CA THR A 32 -3.50 -3.92 7.17
C THR A 32 -3.18 -5.39 6.93
N GLN A 33 -4.13 -6.26 7.21
CA GLN A 33 -3.96 -7.68 6.98
C GLN A 33 -3.82 -7.98 5.49
N TYR A 34 -4.59 -7.28 4.65
CA TYR A 34 -4.47 -7.42 3.21
C TYR A 34 -3.04 -7.14 2.73
N VAL A 35 -2.46 -6.03 3.21
CA VAL A 35 -1.09 -5.66 2.84
C VAL A 35 -0.08 -6.72 3.29
N ARG A 36 -0.21 -7.22 4.51
CA ARG A 36 0.68 -8.28 5.01
C ARG A 36 0.59 -9.54 4.16
N ASN A 37 -0.61 -9.95 3.80
CA ASN A 37 -0.82 -11.12 2.95
C ASN A 37 -0.27 -10.87 1.54
N PHE A 38 -0.45 -9.67 1.02
CA PHE A 38 0.04 -9.30 -0.30
C PHE A 38 1.57 -9.36 -0.36
N LEU A 39 2.24 -8.86 0.67
CA LEU A 39 3.70 -8.85 0.71
C LEU A 39 4.29 -10.25 0.85
N GLY A 40 3.56 -11.17 1.48
CA GLY A 40 4.03 -12.54 1.67
C GLY A 40 5.12 -12.72 2.71
N GLU A 41 5.61 -11.62 3.28
CA GLU A 41 6.63 -11.65 4.31
C GLU A 41 6.43 -10.47 5.27
N GLU A 42 7.04 -10.53 6.42
CA GLU A 42 6.94 -9.47 7.42
C GLU A 42 7.69 -8.25 6.94
N PRO A 43 7.03 -7.08 6.82
CA PRO A 43 7.73 -5.85 6.40
C PRO A 43 8.66 -5.35 7.50
N GLU A 44 9.75 -4.70 7.09
CA GLU A 44 10.69 -4.08 8.03
C GLU A 44 10.03 -2.91 8.76
N GLU A 45 9.20 -2.16 8.06
CA GLU A 45 8.39 -1.09 8.61
C GLU A 45 6.99 -1.18 8.05
N LEU A 46 6.01 -0.90 8.89
CA LEU A 46 4.63 -0.81 8.45
C LEU A 46 3.96 0.30 9.25
N THR A 47 3.48 1.32 8.56
CA THR A 47 2.79 2.46 9.15
C THR A 47 1.41 2.57 8.58
N VAL A 48 0.41 2.70 9.43
CA VAL A 48 -0.99 2.86 9.03
C VAL A 48 -1.42 4.28 9.35
N ASP A 49 -1.89 5.00 8.33
CA ASP A 49 -2.34 6.38 8.48
C ASP A 49 -3.81 6.46 8.08
N PRO A 50 -4.74 6.51 9.04
CA PRO A 50 -6.16 6.65 8.72
C PRO A 50 -6.45 8.06 8.23
N GLY A 51 -7.09 8.13 7.07
CA GLY A 51 -7.49 9.39 6.48
C GLY A 51 -8.96 9.69 6.69
N GLU A 52 -9.48 10.65 5.94
CA GLU A 52 -10.87 11.04 6.01
C GLU A 52 -11.77 10.02 5.28
N LYS A 53 -13.02 9.92 5.70
CA LYS A 53 -14.08 9.12 5.04
C LYS A 53 -13.71 7.63 4.90
N GLY A 54 -12.99 7.10 5.86
CA GLY A 54 -12.62 5.68 5.84
C GLY A 54 -11.46 5.34 4.94
N THR A 55 -10.81 6.31 4.33
CA THR A 55 -9.60 6.09 3.54
C THR A 55 -8.44 5.69 4.47
N VAL A 56 -7.70 4.68 4.08
CA VAL A 56 -6.55 4.20 4.85
C VAL A 56 -5.32 4.17 3.94
N THR A 57 -4.25 4.81 4.40
CA THR A 57 -2.97 4.79 3.70
C THR A 57 -1.99 3.96 4.51
N ILE A 58 -1.37 2.98 3.88
CA ILE A 58 -0.41 2.10 4.53
C ILE A 58 0.92 2.21 3.82
N PHE A 59 1.97 2.49 4.58
CA PHE A 59 3.34 2.49 4.08
C PHE A 59 4.03 1.25 4.58
N ALA A 60 4.64 0.49 3.69
CA ALA A 60 5.36 -0.72 4.03
C ALA A 60 6.72 -0.72 3.37
N THR A 61 7.74 -1.17 4.09
CA THR A 61 9.08 -1.32 3.55
C THR A 61 9.50 -2.78 3.68
N CYS A 62 9.80 -3.39 2.54
CA CYS A 62 10.25 -4.78 2.45
C CYS A 62 11.54 -4.84 1.63
N ASN A 63 12.60 -5.41 2.18
CA ASN A 63 13.89 -5.54 1.50
C ASN A 63 14.40 -4.21 0.94
N GLY A 64 14.20 -3.13 1.70
CA GLY A 64 14.60 -1.80 1.28
C GLY A 64 13.68 -1.14 0.26
N LEU A 65 12.65 -1.81 -0.20
CA LEU A 65 11.69 -1.27 -1.15
C LEU A 65 10.48 -0.69 -0.40
N ARG A 66 10.26 0.60 -0.57
CA ARG A 66 9.13 1.28 0.06
C ARG A 66 7.92 1.24 -0.86
N GLN A 67 6.78 0.83 -0.32
CA GLN A 67 5.53 0.77 -1.03
C GLN A 67 4.46 1.54 -0.26
N LYS A 68 3.55 2.16 -1.00
CA LYS A 68 2.43 2.90 -0.43
C LYS A 68 1.13 2.29 -0.96
N PHE A 69 0.21 2.02 -0.04
CA PHE A 69 -1.08 1.43 -0.36
C PHE A 69 -2.17 2.39 0.12
N ILE A 70 -3.00 2.86 -0.80
CA ILE A 70 -4.11 3.76 -0.45
C ILE A 70 -5.41 3.01 -0.69
N PHE A 71 -6.17 2.79 0.39
CA PHE A 71 -7.45 2.11 0.34
C PHE A 71 -8.57 3.16 0.47
N THR A 72 -9.35 3.31 -0.58
CA THR A 72 -10.48 4.24 -0.60
C THR A 72 -11.77 3.43 -0.67
N PRO A 73 -12.69 3.56 0.30
CA PRO A 73 -13.96 2.83 0.27
C PRO A 73 -14.77 3.18 -0.97
N ILE A 74 -15.36 2.16 -1.55
CA ILE A 74 -16.25 2.33 -2.71
C ILE A 74 -17.70 2.37 -2.24
#